data_3f97764ce52690a612adce973e40890f
#
_entry.id   3f97764ce52690a612adce973e40890f
#
_cell.length_a   1.000
_cell.length_b   1.000
_cell.length_c   1.000
_cell.angle_alpha   90.00
_cell.angle_beta   90.00
_cell.angle_gamma   90.00
#
_symmetry.space_group_name_H-M   'P 1'
#
loop_
_entity.id
_entity.type
_entity.pdbx_description
1 polymer ?
#
loop_
_entity_poly.entity_id
_entity_poly.type
_entity_poly.pdbx_seq_one_letter_code
_entity_poly.pdbx_strand_id
1 'polypeptide(L)'
;FNGNNSWGYNTNFYMALDKAYGSPDDLRAFVNEAHQLGMAVVLDIVFNQSDGLHPWYQMYDISANPFYNATAPHSYSVLNDWKQENPLVQQQWKDALQFWMTSYNVDGFRFDLVKGLGTSYSGSTDGYNKSRVEVMTRLHKHITDIKADGIHINENLAGMQEENEMAADGQLNWNNQSGNSLNYAKGSTSNNLVYYDDEKCSRTKNSLISYAESHDEQRLAYEAVTSGASAIKNNEPNMCNRLGQIAVQLLMSAGSKMIWQFGELADNQNNKNSDGSNNTDAKKVVWDNLNNANKKHLHDTYQALCNFRTSNPDLFINGTVTYTGFTNSNSQPRIIRFTNGDQEVMAFINPAYSGTAKTVAAASTVLKASNSQLICASANFTAGKLNDTTTGVSASVPANGYAVFATLNTAGVDDIIADGGNGTAAAIVTGGYGEIIITGEYNTVSVYNMQGALQSSLRVVPGLYIVTVDGHATKVLVK
;
A
#
# COMPACT_ATOMS: atom_id res chain seq x y z
N PHE A 1 17.12 -2.24 -20.71
CA PHE A 1 16.09 -3.19 -21.17
C PHE A 1 16.22 -3.38 -22.68
N ASN A 2 15.60 -4.45 -23.19
CA ASN A 2 15.57 -4.70 -24.61
C ASN A 2 14.22 -4.25 -25.20
N GLY A 3 14.25 -3.21 -26.04
CA GLY A 3 13.06 -2.61 -26.65
C GLY A 3 12.48 -1.44 -25.87
N ASN A 4 11.53 -0.72 -26.51
CA ASN A 4 10.91 0.50 -25.94
C ASN A 4 9.64 0.20 -25.11
N ASN A 5 9.07 -1.00 -25.26
CA ASN A 5 7.90 -1.47 -24.51
C ASN A 5 8.32 -2.62 -23.61
N SER A 6 8.83 -2.31 -22.44
CA SER A 6 9.26 -3.30 -21.44
C SER A 6 8.75 -2.93 -20.07
N TRP A 7 8.32 -3.93 -19.31
CA TRP A 7 8.05 -3.75 -17.88
C TRP A 7 9.32 -3.60 -17.04
N GLY A 8 10.50 -3.87 -17.63
CA GLY A 8 11.78 -3.77 -16.94
C GLY A 8 12.39 -5.11 -16.53
N TYR A 9 11.67 -6.22 -16.65
CA TYR A 9 12.12 -7.55 -16.19
C TYR A 9 13.04 -8.29 -17.17
N ASN A 10 13.40 -7.66 -18.28
CA ASN A 10 14.39 -8.13 -19.26
C ASN A 10 15.67 -7.28 -19.21
N THR A 11 16.29 -7.18 -18.05
CA THR A 11 17.43 -6.32 -17.75
C THR A 11 18.68 -6.79 -18.47
N ASN A 12 19.40 -5.85 -19.13
CA ASN A 12 20.73 -6.08 -19.71
C ASN A 12 21.85 -5.44 -18.89
N PHE A 13 21.60 -4.27 -18.29
CA PHE A 13 22.60 -3.47 -17.59
C PHE A 13 22.07 -3.04 -16.23
N TYR A 14 22.60 -3.62 -15.16
CA TYR A 14 22.08 -3.48 -13.79
C TYR A 14 22.39 -2.15 -13.11
N MET A 15 23.31 -1.35 -13.67
CA MET A 15 23.69 -0.03 -13.16
C MET A 15 23.44 1.08 -14.21
N ALA A 16 22.45 0.88 -15.08
CA ALA A 16 22.10 1.84 -16.13
C ALA A 16 20.61 2.15 -16.11
N LEU A 17 20.27 3.44 -16.26
CA LEU A 17 18.89 3.90 -16.45
C LEU A 17 18.44 3.62 -17.89
N ASP A 18 17.16 3.34 -18.05
CA ASP A 18 16.52 3.38 -19.36
C ASP A 18 16.27 4.85 -19.75
N LYS A 19 16.89 5.25 -20.86
CA LYS A 19 16.78 6.63 -21.38
C LYS A 19 15.34 7.06 -21.73
N ALA A 20 14.43 6.12 -21.89
CA ALA A 20 13.03 6.43 -22.17
C ALA A 20 12.33 7.05 -20.94
N TYR A 21 12.84 6.83 -19.73
CA TYR A 21 12.30 7.38 -18.49
C TYR A 21 12.97 8.70 -18.06
N GLY A 22 14.06 9.11 -18.72
CA GLY A 22 14.77 10.34 -18.41
C GLY A 22 16.26 10.17 -18.19
N SER A 23 16.89 11.24 -17.70
CA SER A 23 18.32 11.30 -17.39
C SER A 23 18.60 10.86 -15.94
N PRO A 24 19.88 10.64 -15.58
CA PRO A 24 20.29 10.44 -14.20
C PRO A 24 19.86 11.57 -13.25
N ASP A 25 19.85 12.80 -13.72
CA ASP A 25 19.43 13.95 -12.91
C ASP A 25 17.89 14.00 -12.71
N ASP A 26 17.11 13.53 -13.69
CA ASP A 26 15.65 13.40 -13.55
C ASP A 26 15.30 12.37 -12.45
N LEU A 27 16.02 11.24 -12.39
CA LEU A 27 15.81 10.26 -11.31
C LEU A 27 16.21 10.82 -9.94
N ARG A 28 17.33 11.56 -9.85
CA ARG A 28 17.72 12.21 -8.59
C ARG A 28 16.69 13.24 -8.15
N ALA A 29 16.17 14.03 -9.09
CA ALA A 29 15.10 15.00 -8.82
C ALA A 29 13.83 14.31 -8.32
N PHE A 30 13.43 13.21 -8.96
CA PHE A 30 12.28 12.41 -8.55
C PHE A 30 12.43 11.85 -7.12
N VAL A 31 13.60 11.25 -6.81
CA VAL A 31 13.88 10.73 -5.46
C VAL A 31 13.87 11.85 -4.42
N ASN A 32 14.48 13.00 -4.72
CA ASN A 32 14.48 14.14 -3.82
C ASN A 32 13.07 14.68 -3.56
N GLU A 33 12.23 14.78 -4.59
CA GLU A 33 10.84 15.22 -4.43
C GLU A 33 10.02 14.23 -3.59
N ALA A 34 10.18 12.92 -3.83
CA ALA A 34 9.54 11.89 -3.01
C ALA A 34 9.94 12.02 -1.53
N HIS A 35 11.21 12.23 -1.23
CA HIS A 35 11.70 12.42 0.13
C HIS A 35 11.16 13.70 0.78
N GLN A 36 11.03 14.80 0.05
CA GLN A 36 10.41 16.02 0.55
C GLN A 36 8.93 15.82 0.92
N LEU A 37 8.26 14.91 0.21
CA LEU A 37 6.88 14.50 0.50
C LEU A 37 6.78 13.42 1.61
N GLY A 38 7.91 12.99 2.18
CA GLY A 38 7.97 11.97 3.22
C GLY A 38 7.78 10.54 2.70
N MET A 39 8.05 10.30 1.42
CA MET A 39 7.93 8.99 0.78
C MET A 39 9.30 8.37 0.52
N ALA A 40 9.48 7.11 0.90
CA ALA A 40 10.63 6.31 0.51
C ALA A 40 10.51 5.87 -0.96
N VAL A 41 11.65 5.74 -1.63
CA VAL A 41 11.74 5.23 -3.01
C VAL A 41 12.39 3.86 -3.02
N VAL A 42 11.63 2.85 -3.45
CA VAL A 42 12.07 1.45 -3.54
C VAL A 42 12.14 1.07 -5.03
N LEU A 43 13.30 0.58 -5.48
CA LEU A 43 13.47 0.11 -6.84
C LEU A 43 13.03 -1.35 -6.96
N ASP A 44 12.31 -1.66 -8.04
CA ASP A 44 12.00 -3.02 -8.45
C ASP A 44 13.15 -3.56 -9.30
N ILE A 45 13.79 -4.65 -8.86
CA ILE A 45 15.01 -5.20 -9.48
C ILE A 45 14.91 -6.70 -9.72
N VAL A 46 15.61 -7.15 -10.78
CA VAL A 46 15.59 -8.53 -11.25
C VAL A 46 16.98 -9.14 -11.16
N PHE A 47 17.19 -10.05 -10.22
CA PHE A 47 18.47 -10.77 -10.07
C PHE A 47 18.38 -12.25 -10.47
N ASN A 48 17.19 -12.73 -10.84
CA ASN A 48 16.98 -14.10 -11.31
C ASN A 48 17.57 -14.31 -12.72
N GLN A 49 17.32 -13.37 -13.64
CA GLN A 49 17.69 -13.50 -15.06
C GLN A 49 18.20 -12.21 -15.65
N SER A 50 18.88 -12.33 -16.81
CA SER A 50 19.13 -11.20 -17.70
C SER A 50 18.62 -11.47 -19.11
N ASP A 51 18.45 -10.40 -19.90
CA ASP A 51 18.25 -10.54 -21.33
C ASP A 51 19.58 -10.84 -22.04
N GLY A 52 19.52 -11.28 -23.28
CA GLY A 52 20.65 -11.80 -24.04
C GLY A 52 21.72 -10.78 -24.47
N LEU A 53 21.53 -9.47 -24.22
CA LEU A 53 22.52 -8.44 -24.52
C LEU A 53 23.46 -8.14 -23.34
N HIS A 54 23.33 -8.83 -22.22
CA HIS A 54 24.27 -8.65 -21.11
C HIS A 54 25.70 -9.08 -21.52
N PRO A 55 26.74 -8.27 -21.24
CA PRO A 55 28.12 -8.57 -21.69
C PRO A 55 28.61 -9.96 -21.30
N TRP A 56 28.39 -10.39 -20.07
CA TRP A 56 28.83 -11.71 -19.59
C TRP A 56 28.06 -12.87 -20.26
N TYR A 57 26.84 -12.64 -20.75
CA TYR A 57 26.13 -13.62 -21.56
C TYR A 57 26.76 -13.75 -22.95
N GLN A 58 27.13 -12.63 -23.57
CA GLN A 58 27.71 -12.56 -24.90
C GLN A 58 29.16 -13.05 -24.98
N MET A 59 29.89 -13.10 -23.87
CA MET A 59 31.32 -13.47 -23.85
C MET A 59 31.56 -14.96 -24.03
N TYR A 60 30.60 -15.82 -23.78
CA TYR A 60 30.79 -17.27 -23.79
C TYR A 60 29.59 -17.97 -24.45
N ASP A 61 29.84 -19.11 -25.10
CA ASP A 61 28.73 -20.03 -25.40
C ASP A 61 28.06 -20.48 -24.12
N ILE A 62 26.70 -20.58 -24.15
CA ILE A 62 25.92 -20.86 -22.95
C ILE A 62 26.35 -22.17 -22.25
N SER A 63 26.77 -23.18 -23.01
CA SER A 63 27.24 -24.46 -22.47
C SER A 63 28.54 -24.38 -21.66
N ALA A 64 29.32 -23.32 -21.89
CA ALA A 64 30.61 -23.05 -21.22
C ALA A 64 30.58 -21.76 -20.39
N ASN A 65 29.44 -21.09 -20.28
CA ASN A 65 29.29 -19.81 -19.58
C ASN A 65 29.50 -19.99 -18.07
N PRO A 66 30.47 -19.33 -17.43
CA PRO A 66 30.69 -19.45 -16.00
C PRO A 66 29.64 -18.71 -15.15
N PHE A 67 28.90 -17.76 -15.72
CA PHE A 67 27.98 -16.85 -15.01
C PHE A 67 26.53 -17.25 -15.16
N TYR A 68 26.16 -18.02 -16.17
CA TYR A 68 24.79 -18.41 -16.48
C TYR A 68 24.60 -19.91 -16.49
N ASN A 69 23.43 -20.35 -16.05
CA ASN A 69 23.00 -21.73 -16.20
C ASN A 69 22.54 -21.97 -17.65
N ALA A 70 22.98 -23.07 -18.26
CA ALA A 70 22.49 -23.48 -19.59
C ALA A 70 21.01 -23.84 -19.55
N THR A 71 20.54 -24.30 -18.39
CA THR A 71 19.14 -24.57 -18.08
C THR A 71 18.92 -24.13 -16.64
N ALA A 72 17.88 -23.34 -16.38
CA ALA A 72 17.54 -22.91 -15.04
C ALA A 72 17.36 -24.12 -14.10
N PRO A 73 17.93 -24.10 -12.89
CA PRO A 73 17.81 -25.22 -11.94
C PRO A 73 16.44 -25.30 -11.25
N HIS A 74 15.52 -24.42 -11.61
CA HIS A 74 14.18 -24.28 -11.05
C HIS A 74 13.10 -24.20 -12.16
N SER A 75 11.82 -24.36 -11.79
CA SER A 75 10.71 -24.41 -12.75
C SER A 75 10.33 -23.04 -13.35
N TYR A 76 10.75 -21.95 -12.77
CA TYR A 76 10.50 -20.57 -13.26
C TYR A 76 11.62 -20.12 -14.21
N SER A 77 11.76 -20.82 -15.34
CA SER A 77 12.77 -20.51 -16.36
C SER A 77 12.32 -19.31 -17.19
N VAL A 78 12.94 -18.16 -16.95
CA VAL A 78 12.69 -16.91 -17.67
C VAL A 78 14.02 -16.39 -18.20
N LEU A 79 14.11 -16.11 -19.50
CA LEU A 79 15.29 -15.57 -20.16
C LEU A 79 16.59 -16.35 -19.79
N ASN A 80 17.68 -15.67 -19.46
CA ASN A 80 18.98 -16.26 -19.17
C ASN A 80 19.23 -16.25 -17.65
N ASP A 81 19.23 -17.42 -17.06
CA ASP A 81 19.29 -17.66 -15.62
C ASP A 81 20.73 -17.50 -15.07
N TRP A 82 20.88 -16.74 -14.00
CA TRP A 82 22.17 -16.48 -13.36
C TRP A 82 22.61 -17.61 -12.43
N LYS A 83 23.91 -17.93 -12.44
CA LYS A 83 24.53 -18.80 -11.42
C LYS A 83 24.72 -18.03 -10.11
N GLN A 84 23.75 -18.12 -9.22
CA GLN A 84 23.73 -17.38 -7.95
C GLN A 84 24.90 -17.78 -7.00
N GLU A 85 25.49 -18.95 -7.20
CA GLU A 85 26.67 -19.41 -6.44
C GLU A 85 27.98 -18.79 -6.90
N ASN A 86 28.02 -18.19 -8.10
CA ASN A 86 29.28 -17.63 -8.64
C ASN A 86 29.67 -16.35 -7.87
N PRO A 87 30.91 -16.26 -7.31
CA PRO A 87 31.33 -15.10 -6.53
C PRO A 87 31.32 -13.77 -7.28
N LEU A 88 31.54 -13.77 -8.60
CA LEU A 88 31.50 -12.56 -9.41
C LEU A 88 30.07 -12.11 -9.65
N VAL A 89 29.12 -13.04 -9.79
CA VAL A 89 27.68 -12.72 -9.84
C VAL A 89 27.25 -12.11 -8.49
N GLN A 90 27.68 -12.69 -7.38
CA GLN A 90 27.38 -12.14 -6.05
C GLN A 90 27.97 -10.74 -5.86
N GLN A 91 29.18 -10.50 -6.37
CA GLN A 91 29.79 -9.17 -6.32
C GLN A 91 29.02 -8.17 -7.20
N GLN A 92 28.58 -8.58 -8.40
CA GLN A 92 27.75 -7.74 -9.27
C GLN A 92 26.47 -7.27 -8.57
N TRP A 93 25.79 -8.17 -7.82
CA TRP A 93 24.61 -7.79 -7.05
C TRP A 93 24.91 -6.78 -5.96
N LYS A 94 25.98 -7.01 -5.20
CA LYS A 94 26.44 -6.06 -4.20
C LYS A 94 26.74 -4.68 -4.79
N ASP A 95 27.46 -4.64 -5.90
CA ASP A 95 27.85 -3.41 -6.59
C ASP A 95 26.62 -2.68 -7.15
N ALA A 96 25.62 -3.41 -7.68
CA ALA A 96 24.38 -2.84 -8.17
C ALA A 96 23.57 -2.20 -7.03
N LEU A 97 23.38 -2.91 -5.91
CA LEU A 97 22.69 -2.36 -4.74
C LEU A 97 23.37 -1.10 -4.21
N GLN A 98 24.70 -1.15 -4.06
CA GLN A 98 25.50 0.00 -3.62
C GLN A 98 25.36 1.17 -4.59
N PHE A 99 25.46 0.93 -5.89
CA PHE A 99 25.32 1.96 -6.92
C PHE A 99 24.02 2.73 -6.81
N TRP A 100 22.88 2.04 -6.75
CA TRP A 100 21.56 2.67 -6.68
C TRP A 100 21.35 3.44 -5.37
N MET A 101 21.76 2.86 -4.23
CA MET A 101 21.61 3.50 -2.93
C MET A 101 22.50 4.72 -2.77
N THR A 102 23.76 4.67 -3.25
CA THR A 102 24.71 5.76 -3.05
C THR A 102 24.64 6.84 -4.13
N SER A 103 24.33 6.48 -5.38
CA SER A 103 24.29 7.44 -6.50
C SER A 103 22.95 8.13 -6.68
N TYR A 104 21.86 7.50 -6.25
CA TYR A 104 20.48 7.99 -6.39
C TYR A 104 19.73 8.13 -5.08
N ASN A 105 20.33 7.72 -3.95
CA ASN A 105 19.75 7.80 -2.62
C ASN A 105 18.38 7.08 -2.51
N VAL A 106 18.22 5.94 -3.20
CA VAL A 106 17.04 5.11 -3.04
C VAL A 106 17.02 4.42 -1.67
N ASP A 107 15.85 4.08 -1.17
CA ASP A 107 15.67 3.60 0.21
C ASP A 107 15.69 2.08 0.32
N GLY A 108 15.62 1.38 -0.79
CA GLY A 108 15.64 -0.08 -0.81
C GLY A 108 15.19 -0.69 -2.12
N PHE A 109 14.85 -1.97 -2.07
CA PHE A 109 14.59 -2.76 -3.26
C PHE A 109 13.43 -3.74 -3.06
N ARG A 110 12.66 -3.95 -4.14
CA ARG A 110 11.79 -5.12 -4.31
C ARG A 110 12.49 -6.10 -5.25
N PHE A 111 12.71 -7.31 -4.80
CA PHE A 111 13.34 -8.38 -5.58
C PHE A 111 12.27 -9.19 -6.31
N ASP A 112 12.36 -9.17 -7.64
CA ASP A 112 11.53 -9.94 -8.54
C ASP A 112 11.89 -11.43 -8.51
N LEU A 113 10.88 -12.29 -8.61
CA LEU A 113 11.01 -13.73 -8.80
C LEU A 113 12.04 -14.37 -7.84
N VAL A 114 11.94 -14.10 -6.55
CA VAL A 114 12.85 -14.61 -5.51
C VAL A 114 12.93 -16.14 -5.53
N LYS A 115 11.88 -16.83 -5.94
CA LYS A 115 11.86 -18.29 -6.10
C LYS A 115 12.98 -18.83 -6.98
N GLY A 116 13.50 -18.04 -7.90
CA GLY A 116 14.62 -18.38 -8.77
C GLY A 116 16.01 -18.11 -8.21
N LEU A 117 16.15 -17.46 -7.04
CA LEU A 117 17.45 -16.99 -6.52
C LEU A 117 18.22 -18.01 -5.67
N GLY A 118 17.71 -19.23 -5.51
CA GLY A 118 18.47 -20.28 -4.81
C GLY A 118 19.70 -20.75 -5.58
N THR A 119 20.73 -21.19 -4.87
CA THR A 119 21.94 -21.77 -5.46
C THR A 119 21.82 -23.27 -5.71
N SER A 120 20.83 -23.91 -5.15
CA SER A 120 20.54 -25.34 -5.33
C SER A 120 19.06 -25.62 -5.11
N TYR A 121 18.53 -26.59 -5.84
CA TYR A 121 17.13 -26.99 -5.76
C TYR A 121 17.03 -28.50 -5.60
N SER A 122 16.22 -28.93 -4.63
CA SER A 122 15.85 -30.33 -4.44
C SER A 122 14.33 -30.39 -4.27
N GLY A 123 13.62 -30.98 -5.23
CA GLY A 123 12.16 -31.03 -5.22
C GLY A 123 11.48 -29.81 -5.87
N SER A 124 10.31 -29.43 -5.34
CA SER A 124 9.52 -28.32 -5.91
C SER A 124 10.18 -26.95 -5.67
N THR A 125 10.22 -26.12 -6.70
CA THR A 125 10.67 -24.72 -6.58
C THR A 125 9.80 -23.90 -5.61
N ASP A 126 8.51 -24.25 -5.45
CA ASP A 126 7.60 -23.62 -4.50
C ASP A 126 7.78 -24.07 -3.06
N GLY A 127 8.56 -25.14 -2.85
CA GLY A 127 8.90 -25.65 -1.51
C GLY A 127 9.93 -24.79 -0.80
N TYR A 128 10.11 -25.05 0.50
CA TYR A 128 11.17 -24.43 1.30
C TYR A 128 12.56 -24.66 0.67
N ASN A 129 13.32 -23.58 0.54
CA ASN A 129 14.67 -23.62 -0.02
C ASN A 129 15.66 -22.81 0.84
N LYS A 130 16.47 -23.53 1.62
CA LYS A 130 17.45 -22.90 2.49
C LYS A 130 18.48 -22.05 1.74
N SER A 131 18.95 -22.49 0.57
CA SER A 131 19.93 -21.71 -0.19
C SER A 131 19.36 -20.38 -0.67
N ARG A 132 18.06 -20.31 -0.96
CA ARG A 132 17.36 -19.09 -1.31
C ARG A 132 17.28 -18.12 -0.12
N VAL A 133 16.93 -18.61 1.07
CA VAL A 133 16.98 -17.81 2.30
C VAL A 133 18.39 -17.24 2.52
N GLU A 134 19.44 -18.04 2.37
CA GLU A 134 20.83 -17.60 2.53
C GLU A 134 21.23 -16.52 1.50
N VAL A 135 20.76 -16.62 0.25
CA VAL A 135 20.95 -15.56 -0.76
C VAL A 135 20.25 -14.27 -0.34
N MET A 136 18.97 -14.36 0.05
CA MET A 136 18.20 -13.18 0.43
C MET A 136 18.74 -12.52 1.70
N THR A 137 19.15 -13.29 2.71
CA THR A 137 19.83 -12.76 3.91
C THR A 137 21.13 -12.02 3.55
N ARG A 138 21.93 -12.56 2.62
CA ARG A 138 23.15 -11.87 2.14
C ARG A 138 22.82 -10.56 1.43
N LEU A 139 21.78 -10.53 0.56
CA LEU A 139 21.36 -9.32 -0.12
C LEU A 139 20.81 -8.29 0.88
N HIS A 140 20.02 -8.73 1.86
CA HIS A 140 19.52 -7.87 2.94
C HIS A 140 20.67 -7.22 3.72
N LYS A 141 21.68 -8.02 4.07
CA LYS A 141 22.88 -7.49 4.74
C LYS A 141 23.61 -6.44 3.91
N HIS A 142 23.70 -6.59 2.60
CA HIS A 142 24.32 -5.56 1.74
C HIS A 142 23.53 -4.25 1.77
N ILE A 143 22.19 -4.31 1.81
CA ILE A 143 21.33 -3.14 1.93
C ILE A 143 21.53 -2.46 3.30
N THR A 144 21.46 -3.23 4.39
CA THR A 144 21.56 -2.70 5.75
C THR A 144 22.95 -2.25 6.14
N ASP A 145 24.01 -2.77 5.51
CA ASP A 145 25.38 -2.25 5.66
C ASP A 145 25.53 -0.83 5.07
N ILE A 146 24.69 -0.46 4.09
CA ILE A 146 24.72 0.88 3.47
C ILE A 146 23.74 1.81 4.23
N LYS A 147 22.55 1.34 4.51
CA LYS A 147 21.47 2.07 5.19
C LYS A 147 20.78 1.13 6.19
N ALA A 148 20.97 1.37 7.49
CA ALA A 148 20.52 0.46 8.56
C ALA A 148 19.01 0.19 8.55
N ASP A 149 18.21 1.13 8.05
CA ASP A 149 16.76 1.06 7.86
C ASP A 149 16.35 0.80 6.41
N GLY A 150 17.28 0.29 5.59
CA GLY A 150 17.05 0.01 4.18
C GLY A 150 15.94 -1.01 3.96
N ILE A 151 15.04 -0.72 3.03
CA ILE A 151 13.83 -1.50 2.76
C ILE A 151 14.16 -2.69 1.84
N HIS A 152 13.77 -3.89 2.28
CA HIS A 152 13.92 -5.12 1.52
C HIS A 152 12.58 -5.82 1.36
N ILE A 153 12.12 -5.94 0.13
CA ILE A 153 10.84 -6.55 -0.23
C ILE A 153 11.07 -7.73 -1.17
N ASN A 154 10.45 -8.87 -0.88
CA ASN A 154 10.56 -10.09 -1.67
C ASN A 154 9.25 -10.39 -2.42
N GLU A 155 9.32 -10.57 -3.73
CA GLU A 155 8.33 -11.36 -4.43
C GLU A 155 8.70 -12.85 -4.31
N ASN A 156 8.49 -13.40 -3.12
CA ASN A 156 8.83 -14.81 -2.86
C ASN A 156 7.63 -15.72 -3.11
N LEU A 157 6.47 -15.40 -2.55
CA LEU A 157 5.21 -16.15 -2.70
C LEU A 157 5.40 -17.67 -2.43
N ALA A 158 6.27 -17.99 -1.47
CA ALA A 158 6.63 -19.35 -1.07
C ALA A 158 5.89 -19.79 0.20
N GLY A 159 6.37 -20.85 0.79
CA GLY A 159 5.79 -21.42 2.01
C GLY A 159 6.04 -20.57 3.27
N MET A 160 5.17 -20.77 4.27
CA MET A 160 5.19 -20.04 5.55
C MET A 160 6.55 -20.09 6.26
N GLN A 161 7.22 -21.22 6.29
CA GLN A 161 8.50 -21.37 6.98
C GLN A 161 9.55 -20.40 6.42
N GLU A 162 9.69 -20.37 5.11
CA GLU A 162 10.70 -19.56 4.43
C GLU A 162 10.45 -18.07 4.61
N GLU A 163 9.21 -17.63 4.43
CA GLU A 163 8.85 -16.22 4.57
C GLU A 163 8.96 -15.73 6.02
N ASN A 164 8.71 -16.59 7.00
CA ASN A 164 8.93 -16.26 8.41
C ASN A 164 10.43 -16.20 8.78
N GLU A 165 11.28 -17.04 8.16
CA GLU A 165 12.75 -16.93 8.33
C GLU A 165 13.27 -15.60 7.73
N MET A 166 12.82 -15.23 6.54
CA MET A 166 13.14 -13.93 5.92
C MET A 166 12.64 -12.75 6.77
N ALA A 167 11.43 -12.87 7.33
CA ALA A 167 10.86 -11.85 8.21
C ALA A 167 11.63 -11.69 9.52
N ALA A 168 12.18 -12.77 10.08
CA ALA A 168 13.03 -12.72 11.27
C ALA A 168 14.36 -11.98 11.03
N ASP A 169 14.80 -11.90 9.78
CA ASP A 169 15.95 -11.12 9.32
C ASP A 169 15.58 -9.65 8.97
N GLY A 170 14.31 -9.27 9.07
CA GLY A 170 13.84 -7.91 8.79
C GLY A 170 13.32 -7.67 7.36
N GLN A 171 13.22 -8.72 6.55
CA GLN A 171 12.71 -8.65 5.18
C GLN A 171 11.19 -8.68 5.15
N LEU A 172 10.58 -7.97 4.17
CA LEU A 172 9.16 -7.99 3.89
C LEU A 172 8.86 -8.93 2.72
N ASN A 173 7.71 -9.60 2.74
CA ASN A 173 7.29 -10.48 1.66
C ASN A 173 5.96 -10.03 1.05
N TRP A 174 5.82 -10.14 -0.26
CA TRP A 174 4.55 -9.91 -0.94
C TRP A 174 3.53 -10.99 -0.57
N ASN A 175 2.28 -10.55 -0.39
CA ASN A 175 1.13 -11.43 -0.14
C ASN A 175 0.07 -11.20 -1.24
N ASN A 176 0.11 -12.02 -2.27
CA ASN A 176 -0.80 -11.97 -3.40
C ASN A 176 -2.21 -12.47 -3.01
N GLN A 177 -3.16 -11.55 -2.91
CA GLN A 177 -4.57 -11.84 -2.65
C GLN A 177 -5.47 -11.47 -3.86
N SER A 178 -4.90 -11.34 -5.05
CA SER A 178 -5.61 -10.95 -6.27
C SER A 178 -6.74 -11.91 -6.62
N GLY A 179 -6.54 -13.22 -6.55
CA GLY A 179 -7.57 -14.22 -6.85
C GLY A 179 -8.82 -14.07 -5.95
N ASN A 180 -8.62 -13.85 -4.64
CA ASN A 180 -9.70 -13.60 -3.70
C ASN A 180 -10.39 -12.27 -3.98
N SER A 181 -9.61 -11.24 -4.30
CA SER A 181 -10.08 -9.89 -4.60
C SER A 181 -10.87 -9.82 -5.89
N LEU A 182 -10.40 -10.46 -6.97
CA LEU A 182 -11.10 -10.58 -8.25
C LEU A 182 -12.46 -11.29 -8.09
N ASN A 183 -12.48 -12.39 -7.33
CA ASN A 183 -13.73 -13.08 -7.04
C ASN A 183 -14.70 -12.19 -6.25
N TYR A 184 -14.19 -11.44 -5.28
CA TYR A 184 -15.00 -10.50 -4.53
C TYR A 184 -15.51 -9.35 -5.41
N ALA A 185 -14.67 -8.76 -6.27
CA ALA A 185 -15.06 -7.73 -7.23
C ALA A 185 -16.20 -8.19 -8.15
N LYS A 186 -16.19 -9.46 -8.57
CA LYS A 186 -17.25 -10.07 -9.37
C LYS A 186 -18.57 -10.31 -8.62
N GLY A 187 -18.58 -10.20 -7.29
CA GLY A 187 -19.79 -10.37 -6.48
C GLY A 187 -19.77 -11.56 -5.52
N SER A 188 -18.65 -12.31 -5.46
CA SER A 188 -18.48 -13.31 -4.39
C SER A 188 -18.56 -12.61 -3.03
N THR A 189 -19.22 -13.23 -2.09
CA THR A 189 -19.32 -12.77 -0.70
C THR A 189 -18.43 -13.59 0.23
N SER A 190 -17.45 -14.32 -0.35
CA SER A 190 -16.45 -15.07 0.39
C SER A 190 -15.74 -14.20 1.42
N ASN A 191 -15.34 -14.79 2.54
CA ASN A 191 -14.63 -14.13 3.63
C ASN A 191 -13.11 -14.10 3.43
N ASN A 192 -12.60 -14.60 2.30
CA ASN A 192 -11.16 -14.80 2.09
C ASN A 192 -10.33 -13.50 2.10
N LEU A 193 -10.96 -12.32 2.02
CA LEU A 193 -10.24 -11.05 2.16
C LEU A 193 -9.68 -10.83 3.58
N VAL A 194 -9.98 -11.68 4.56
CA VAL A 194 -9.28 -11.72 5.84
C VAL A 194 -7.79 -12.05 5.69
N TYR A 195 -7.41 -12.71 4.60
CA TYR A 195 -6.03 -13.05 4.29
C TYR A 195 -5.17 -11.87 3.80
N TYR A 196 -5.68 -10.64 3.82
CA TYR A 196 -4.83 -9.46 3.80
C TYR A 196 -4.04 -9.24 5.10
N ASP A 197 -4.39 -9.94 6.15
CA ASP A 197 -3.76 -9.91 7.47
C ASP A 197 -2.66 -10.97 7.57
N ASP A 198 -1.50 -10.58 8.07
CA ASP A 198 -0.31 -11.41 8.18
C ASP A 198 -0.56 -12.66 9.03
N GLU A 199 -1.15 -12.48 10.22
CA GLU A 199 -1.39 -13.56 11.17
C GLU A 199 -2.46 -14.53 10.67
N LYS A 200 -3.44 -14.04 9.85
CA LYS A 200 -4.41 -14.92 9.17
C LYS A 200 -3.76 -15.77 8.08
N CYS A 201 -2.64 -15.32 7.54
CA CYS A 201 -1.77 -16.09 6.64
C CYS A 201 -0.75 -16.97 7.39
N SER A 202 -0.76 -16.99 8.72
CA SER A 202 0.25 -17.65 9.55
C SER A 202 1.67 -17.10 9.31
N ARG A 203 1.77 -15.81 9.07
CA ARG A 203 3.02 -15.07 8.91
C ARG A 203 3.30 -14.22 10.16
N THR A 204 4.55 -13.85 10.31
CA THR A 204 5.00 -12.94 11.36
C THR A 204 4.27 -11.61 11.22
N LYS A 205 3.81 -11.05 12.33
CA LYS A 205 3.13 -9.74 12.35
C LYS A 205 3.99 -8.66 11.70
N ASN A 206 3.40 -7.83 10.86
CA ASN A 206 4.03 -6.74 10.10
C ASN A 206 5.10 -7.19 9.09
N SER A 207 5.06 -8.44 8.60
CA SER A 207 6.05 -8.97 7.66
C SER A 207 5.57 -9.06 6.22
N LEU A 208 4.26 -8.92 5.98
CA LEU A 208 3.70 -9.01 4.65
C LEU A 208 3.32 -7.64 4.08
N ILE A 209 3.46 -7.52 2.76
CA ILE A 209 2.86 -6.47 1.96
C ILE A 209 1.73 -7.09 1.15
N SER A 210 0.50 -6.96 1.67
CA SER A 210 -0.67 -7.54 1.04
C SER A 210 -1.25 -6.63 -0.03
N TYR A 211 -1.73 -7.22 -1.14
CA TYR A 211 -2.33 -6.48 -2.22
C TYR A 211 -3.55 -7.18 -2.84
N ALA A 212 -4.40 -6.37 -3.45
CA ALA A 212 -5.62 -6.81 -4.12
C ALA A 212 -5.43 -7.03 -5.62
N GLU A 213 -4.53 -6.31 -6.24
CA GLU A 213 -4.12 -6.41 -7.65
C GLU A 213 -2.68 -5.92 -7.82
N SER A 214 -2.00 -6.39 -8.87
CA SER A 214 -0.69 -5.93 -9.30
C SER A 214 -0.59 -5.90 -10.83
N HIS A 215 0.58 -5.58 -11.37
CA HIS A 215 0.84 -5.60 -12.82
C HIS A 215 0.73 -7.02 -13.43
N ASP A 216 0.86 -8.08 -12.63
CA ASP A 216 0.80 -9.46 -13.08
C ASP A 216 -0.62 -10.01 -13.17
N GLU A 217 -1.60 -9.41 -12.49
CA GLU A 217 -2.97 -9.87 -12.48
C GLU A 217 -3.89 -9.00 -13.36
N GLN A 218 -5.14 -9.42 -13.45
CA GLN A 218 -6.17 -8.62 -14.08
C GLN A 218 -6.63 -7.51 -13.15
N ARG A 219 -7.01 -6.37 -13.71
CA ARG A 219 -7.64 -5.26 -12.99
C ARG A 219 -8.94 -5.69 -12.33
N LEU A 220 -9.13 -5.32 -11.06
CA LEU A 220 -10.38 -5.57 -10.33
C LEU A 220 -11.59 -4.95 -11.03
N ALA A 221 -11.47 -3.70 -11.49
CA ALA A 221 -12.53 -3.02 -12.20
C ALA A 221 -12.85 -3.68 -13.55
N TYR A 222 -11.86 -4.18 -14.28
CA TYR A 222 -12.08 -4.92 -15.52
C TYR A 222 -12.94 -6.18 -15.27
N GLU A 223 -12.57 -6.99 -14.29
CA GLU A 223 -13.32 -8.20 -13.96
C GLU A 223 -14.72 -7.86 -13.42
N ALA A 224 -14.87 -6.80 -12.64
CA ALA A 224 -16.16 -6.37 -12.14
C ALA A 224 -17.12 -6.00 -13.28
N VAL A 225 -16.66 -5.27 -14.32
CA VAL A 225 -17.52 -4.83 -15.45
C VAL A 225 -17.72 -5.90 -16.52
N THR A 226 -16.81 -6.85 -16.66
CA THR A 226 -16.92 -7.89 -17.69
C THR A 226 -17.60 -9.16 -17.19
N SER A 227 -17.21 -9.62 -15.99
CA SER A 227 -17.56 -10.94 -15.44
C SER A 227 -18.37 -10.84 -14.15
N GLY A 228 -18.65 -9.62 -13.65
CA GLY A 228 -19.38 -9.39 -12.41
C GLY A 228 -20.85 -9.80 -12.46
N ALA A 229 -21.46 -9.99 -11.27
CA ALA A 229 -22.91 -10.15 -11.14
C ALA A 229 -23.63 -8.95 -11.78
N SER A 230 -24.83 -9.17 -12.33
CA SER A 230 -25.55 -8.13 -13.08
C SER A 230 -25.76 -6.83 -12.31
N ALA A 231 -25.97 -6.92 -10.98
CA ALA A 231 -26.11 -5.75 -10.12
C ALA A 231 -24.79 -4.95 -9.95
N ILE A 232 -23.65 -5.51 -10.32
CA ILE A 232 -22.33 -4.87 -10.26
C ILE A 232 -21.93 -4.38 -11.66
N LYS A 233 -21.82 -5.29 -12.64
CA LYS A 233 -21.30 -4.97 -13.98
C LYS A 233 -22.14 -3.97 -14.76
N ASN A 234 -23.42 -3.91 -14.51
CA ASN A 234 -24.34 -2.99 -15.19
C ASN A 234 -24.66 -1.73 -14.38
N ASN A 235 -23.94 -1.50 -13.28
CA ASN A 235 -24.19 -0.40 -12.36
C ASN A 235 -22.87 0.14 -11.80
N GLU A 236 -22.37 1.20 -12.39
CA GLU A 236 -21.08 1.80 -12.00
C GLU A 236 -21.02 2.22 -10.51
N PRO A 237 -22.05 2.89 -9.92
CA PRO A 237 -22.04 3.15 -8.48
C PRO A 237 -21.86 1.88 -7.63
N ASN A 238 -22.55 0.79 -7.99
CA ASN A 238 -22.39 -0.47 -7.27
C ASN A 238 -21.00 -1.11 -7.49
N MET A 239 -20.45 -1.00 -8.69
CA MET A 239 -19.09 -1.44 -8.99
C MET A 239 -18.09 -0.67 -8.13
N CYS A 240 -18.16 0.66 -8.09
CA CYS A 240 -17.27 1.48 -7.27
C CYS A 240 -17.45 1.21 -5.77
N ASN A 241 -18.67 1.05 -5.27
CA ASN A 241 -18.90 0.65 -3.88
C ASN A 241 -18.26 -0.72 -3.58
N ARG A 242 -18.32 -1.66 -4.53
CA ARG A 242 -17.72 -2.99 -4.38
C ARG A 242 -16.20 -2.93 -4.30
N LEU A 243 -15.57 -2.12 -5.15
CA LEU A 243 -14.13 -1.86 -5.09
C LEU A 243 -13.76 -1.13 -3.80
N GLY A 244 -14.59 -0.20 -3.33
CA GLY A 244 -14.43 0.45 -2.04
C GLY A 244 -14.47 -0.52 -0.85
N GLN A 245 -15.32 -1.56 -0.90
CA GLN A 245 -15.29 -2.64 0.11
C GLN A 245 -13.98 -3.42 0.11
N ILE A 246 -13.36 -3.62 -1.08
CA ILE A 246 -12.03 -4.25 -1.17
C ILE A 246 -10.99 -3.33 -0.56
N ALA A 247 -11.01 -2.03 -0.91
CA ALA A 247 -10.11 -1.03 -0.33
C ALA A 247 -10.19 -0.98 1.21
N VAL A 248 -11.42 -0.97 1.76
CA VAL A 248 -11.64 -1.00 3.22
C VAL A 248 -11.06 -2.28 3.83
N GLN A 249 -11.34 -3.45 3.26
CA GLN A 249 -10.82 -4.72 3.80
C GLN A 249 -9.30 -4.81 3.69
N LEU A 250 -8.70 -4.30 2.61
CA LEU A 250 -7.26 -4.23 2.44
C LEU A 250 -6.63 -3.27 3.46
N LEU A 251 -7.06 -2.00 3.46
CA LEU A 251 -6.42 -0.94 4.25
C LEU A 251 -6.78 -0.99 5.74
N MET A 252 -7.87 -1.70 6.11
CA MET A 252 -8.27 -1.96 7.50
C MET A 252 -7.83 -3.35 7.98
N SER A 253 -6.83 -4.00 7.39
CA SER A 253 -6.20 -5.22 7.89
C SER A 253 -4.78 -4.96 8.39
N ALA A 254 -4.24 -5.86 9.24
CA ALA A 254 -2.88 -5.74 9.76
C ALA A 254 -1.82 -5.94 8.67
N GLY A 255 -0.59 -5.47 8.93
CA GLY A 255 0.53 -5.52 8.00
C GLY A 255 0.57 -4.39 6.98
N SER A 256 1.64 -4.35 6.18
CA SER A 256 1.83 -3.36 5.10
C SER A 256 0.95 -3.65 3.89
N LYS A 257 0.69 -2.64 3.07
CA LYS A 257 -0.23 -2.74 1.92
C LYS A 257 0.39 -2.16 0.67
N MET A 258 0.07 -2.76 -0.46
CA MET A 258 0.39 -2.23 -1.78
C MET A 258 -0.90 -1.87 -2.52
N ILE A 259 -0.90 -0.70 -3.14
CA ILE A 259 -1.92 -0.25 -4.08
C ILE A 259 -1.25 -0.19 -5.45
N TRP A 260 -1.78 -0.95 -6.42
CA TRP A 260 -1.32 -0.81 -7.79
C TRP A 260 -1.93 0.43 -8.42
N GLN A 261 -1.08 1.23 -9.04
CA GLN A 261 -1.43 2.50 -9.70
C GLN A 261 -2.75 2.42 -10.46
N PHE A 262 -3.64 3.37 -10.20
CA PHE A 262 -4.97 3.54 -10.79
C PHE A 262 -6.05 2.52 -10.38
N GLY A 263 -5.75 1.56 -9.51
CA GLY A 263 -6.78 0.72 -8.89
C GLY A 263 -7.77 1.57 -8.09
N GLU A 264 -7.27 2.61 -7.42
CA GLU A 264 -8.05 3.59 -6.68
C GLU A 264 -8.95 4.48 -7.56
N LEU A 265 -8.69 4.51 -8.86
CA LEU A 265 -9.49 5.21 -9.88
C LEU A 265 -10.37 4.28 -10.71
N ALA A 266 -10.54 3.04 -10.26
CA ALA A 266 -11.27 2.00 -10.99
C ALA A 266 -10.81 1.86 -12.45
N ASP A 267 -9.50 1.76 -12.67
CA ASP A 267 -8.95 1.46 -13.98
C ASP A 267 -9.45 0.09 -14.44
N ASN A 268 -10.14 0.06 -15.57
CA ASN A 268 -10.74 -1.12 -16.15
C ASN A 268 -10.11 -1.54 -17.48
N GLN A 269 -8.87 -1.17 -17.73
CA GLN A 269 -8.13 -1.65 -18.89
C GLN A 269 -7.85 -3.15 -18.77
N ASN A 270 -7.91 -3.84 -19.93
CA ASN A 270 -7.57 -5.26 -19.96
C ASN A 270 -6.06 -5.44 -19.82
N ASN A 271 -5.65 -6.19 -18.80
CA ASN A 271 -4.24 -6.48 -18.51
C ASN A 271 -3.77 -7.83 -19.04
N LYS A 272 -4.63 -8.56 -19.76
CA LYS A 272 -4.32 -9.87 -20.33
C LYS A 272 -4.48 -9.91 -21.86
N ASN A 273 -3.67 -10.71 -22.50
CA ASN A 273 -3.82 -11.11 -23.89
C ASN A 273 -4.94 -12.17 -24.04
N SER A 274 -5.31 -12.49 -25.25
CA SER A 274 -6.35 -13.48 -25.56
C SER A 274 -6.01 -14.91 -25.11
N ASP A 275 -4.72 -15.21 -24.97
CA ASP A 275 -4.21 -16.50 -24.46
C ASP A 275 -4.06 -16.53 -22.92
N GLY A 276 -4.43 -15.45 -22.24
CA GLY A 276 -4.34 -15.32 -20.78
C GLY A 276 -2.98 -14.84 -20.25
N SER A 277 -1.98 -14.70 -21.13
CA SER A 277 -0.67 -14.12 -20.73
C SER A 277 -0.80 -12.63 -20.40
N ASN A 278 0.21 -12.08 -19.71
CA ASN A 278 0.24 -10.66 -19.38
C ASN A 278 0.41 -9.82 -20.66
N ASN A 279 -0.43 -8.80 -20.81
CA ASN A 279 -0.25 -7.78 -21.84
C ASN A 279 0.78 -6.76 -21.33
N THR A 280 1.97 -6.77 -21.93
CA THR A 280 3.09 -5.89 -21.56
C THR A 280 3.08 -4.54 -22.29
N ASP A 281 2.08 -4.27 -23.14
CA ASP A 281 1.94 -2.97 -23.79
C ASP A 281 1.74 -1.84 -22.75
N ALA A 282 2.16 -0.64 -23.13
CA ALA A 282 1.95 0.56 -22.32
C ALA A 282 0.47 0.77 -22.01
N LYS A 283 0.15 0.97 -20.73
CA LYS A 283 -1.21 1.25 -20.27
C LYS A 283 -1.48 2.75 -20.34
N LYS A 284 -2.72 3.12 -20.70
CA LYS A 284 -3.14 4.51 -20.68
C LYS A 284 -3.25 5.02 -19.25
N VAL A 285 -2.79 6.23 -19.00
CA VAL A 285 -3.09 6.94 -17.77
C VAL A 285 -4.57 7.30 -17.70
N VAL A 286 -5.18 7.19 -16.53
CA VAL A 286 -6.64 7.37 -16.36
C VAL A 286 -6.98 8.47 -15.35
N TRP A 287 -6.17 9.52 -15.26
CA TRP A 287 -6.44 10.68 -14.40
C TRP A 287 -7.81 11.30 -14.62
N ASP A 288 -8.33 11.26 -15.86
CA ASP A 288 -9.67 11.75 -16.19
C ASP A 288 -10.80 11.03 -15.44
N ASN A 289 -10.55 9.84 -14.88
CA ASN A 289 -11.49 9.15 -14.01
C ASN A 289 -11.84 9.95 -12.75
N LEU A 290 -11.00 10.91 -12.32
CA LEU A 290 -11.30 11.86 -11.25
C LEU A 290 -12.49 12.79 -11.58
N ASN A 291 -12.82 12.98 -12.85
CA ASN A 291 -13.98 13.75 -13.29
C ASN A 291 -15.30 12.96 -13.18
N ASN A 292 -15.22 11.65 -12.96
CA ASN A 292 -16.38 10.80 -12.72
C ASN A 292 -16.68 10.72 -11.21
N ALA A 293 -17.86 11.13 -10.79
CA ALA A 293 -18.22 11.23 -9.37
C ALA A 293 -18.10 9.89 -8.60
N ASN A 294 -18.43 8.76 -9.23
CA ASN A 294 -18.35 7.45 -8.57
C ASN A 294 -16.91 6.99 -8.39
N LYS A 295 -16.08 7.17 -9.42
CA LYS A 295 -14.65 6.81 -9.38
C LYS A 295 -13.89 7.73 -8.46
N LYS A 296 -14.21 9.04 -8.49
CA LYS A 296 -13.66 10.00 -7.52
C LYS A 296 -14.01 9.63 -6.08
N HIS A 297 -15.23 9.20 -5.81
CA HIS A 297 -15.62 8.74 -4.49
C HIS A 297 -14.82 7.51 -4.02
N LEU A 298 -14.52 6.59 -4.94
CA LEU A 298 -13.62 5.46 -4.67
C LEU A 298 -12.20 5.96 -4.31
N HIS A 299 -11.64 6.87 -5.12
CA HIS A 299 -10.36 7.50 -4.84
C HIS A 299 -10.33 8.18 -3.47
N ASP A 300 -11.37 8.97 -3.16
CA ASP A 300 -11.50 9.67 -1.87
C ASP A 300 -11.56 8.67 -0.69
N THR A 301 -12.14 7.48 -0.90
CA THR A 301 -12.11 6.38 0.09
C THR A 301 -10.68 5.88 0.33
N TYR A 302 -9.91 5.61 -0.74
CA TYR A 302 -8.49 5.23 -0.60
C TYR A 302 -7.69 6.33 0.10
N GLN A 303 -7.86 7.58 -0.33
CA GLN A 303 -7.17 8.73 0.27
C GLN A 303 -7.46 8.85 1.78
N ALA A 304 -8.74 8.77 2.17
CA ALA A 304 -9.13 8.88 3.57
C ALA A 304 -8.52 7.75 4.43
N LEU A 305 -8.54 6.51 3.93
CA LEU A 305 -7.97 5.36 4.63
C LEU A 305 -6.45 5.41 4.71
N CYS A 306 -5.76 5.80 3.64
CA CYS A 306 -4.31 5.97 3.64
C CYS A 306 -3.89 7.07 4.62
N ASN A 307 -4.56 8.24 4.56
CA ASN A 307 -4.29 9.33 5.49
C ASN A 307 -4.55 8.92 6.95
N PHE A 308 -5.62 8.18 7.21
CA PHE A 308 -5.92 7.70 8.56
C PHE A 308 -4.84 6.73 9.06
N ARG A 309 -4.39 5.77 8.23
CA ARG A 309 -3.30 4.85 8.59
C ARG A 309 -2.00 5.57 8.86
N THR A 310 -1.57 6.48 7.99
CA THR A 310 -0.30 7.21 8.13
C THR A 310 -0.31 8.18 9.30
N SER A 311 -1.48 8.71 9.67
CA SER A 311 -1.64 9.59 10.84
C SER A 311 -1.78 8.82 12.16
N ASN A 312 -2.04 7.51 12.12
CA ASN A 312 -2.22 6.67 13.31
C ASN A 312 -1.39 5.37 13.20
N PRO A 313 -0.08 5.42 12.94
CA PRO A 313 0.73 4.24 12.66
C PRO A 313 0.73 3.25 13.84
N ASP A 314 0.77 3.75 15.06
CA ASP A 314 0.81 2.92 16.27
C ASP A 314 -0.44 2.05 16.44
N LEU A 315 -1.61 2.56 16.06
CA LEU A 315 -2.87 1.81 16.06
C LEU A 315 -2.80 0.57 15.15
N PHE A 316 -2.13 0.68 14.00
CA PHE A 316 -2.05 -0.41 13.02
C PHE A 316 -0.85 -1.35 13.23
N ILE A 317 0.26 -0.84 13.78
CA ILE A 317 1.49 -1.59 14.04
C ILE A 317 1.39 -2.37 15.35
N ASN A 318 1.00 -1.69 16.43
CA ASN A 318 1.00 -2.24 17.79
C ASN A 318 -0.39 -2.62 18.29
N GLY A 319 -1.44 -2.08 17.67
CA GLY A 319 -2.82 -2.35 18.06
C GLY A 319 -3.26 -3.79 17.85
N THR A 320 -4.38 -4.13 18.48
CA THR A 320 -5.03 -5.43 18.35
C THR A 320 -6.10 -5.35 17.26
N VAL A 321 -6.05 -6.24 16.28
CA VAL A 321 -7.07 -6.37 15.25
C VAL A 321 -8.03 -7.53 15.54
N THR A 322 -9.31 -7.32 15.29
CA THR A 322 -10.34 -8.37 15.36
C THR A 322 -11.23 -8.35 14.13
N TYR A 323 -11.67 -9.54 13.72
CA TYR A 323 -12.52 -9.77 12.54
C TYR A 323 -13.80 -10.46 12.97
N THR A 324 -14.96 -9.82 12.77
CA THR A 324 -16.28 -10.38 13.08
C THR A 324 -17.07 -10.56 11.78
N GLY A 325 -17.81 -11.64 11.66
CA GLY A 325 -18.62 -11.95 10.47
C GLY A 325 -17.82 -12.54 9.30
N PHE A 326 -16.53 -12.78 9.47
CA PHE A 326 -15.65 -13.48 8.51
C PHE A 326 -15.77 -14.99 8.68
N THR A 327 -16.99 -15.51 8.58
CA THR A 327 -17.26 -16.94 8.56
C THR A 327 -17.65 -17.38 7.15
N ASN A 328 -17.74 -18.68 6.90
CA ASN A 328 -18.09 -19.22 5.58
C ASN A 328 -19.52 -18.87 5.12
N SER A 329 -20.30 -18.16 5.93
CA SER A 329 -21.65 -17.69 5.61
C SER A 329 -21.59 -16.39 4.78
N ASN A 330 -21.95 -16.49 3.54
CA ASN A 330 -21.66 -15.57 2.45
C ASN A 330 -22.35 -14.19 2.48
N SER A 331 -23.28 -13.92 3.37
CA SER A 331 -24.04 -12.66 3.37
C SER A 331 -24.07 -11.95 4.72
N GLN A 332 -23.27 -12.43 5.67
CA GLN A 332 -23.21 -11.79 6.98
C GLN A 332 -22.46 -10.45 6.91
N PRO A 333 -22.95 -9.42 7.58
CA PRO A 333 -22.20 -8.21 7.79
C PRO A 333 -20.85 -8.50 8.46
N ARG A 334 -19.85 -7.68 8.13
CA ARG A 334 -18.48 -7.83 8.61
C ARG A 334 -18.05 -6.60 9.37
N ILE A 335 -17.20 -6.83 10.38
CA ILE A 335 -16.56 -5.76 11.14
C ILE A 335 -15.06 -6.09 11.19
N ILE A 336 -14.24 -5.11 10.85
CA ILE A 336 -12.82 -5.10 11.13
C ILE A 336 -12.60 -4.00 12.16
N ARG A 337 -11.92 -4.34 13.26
CA ARG A 337 -11.75 -3.45 14.39
C ARG A 337 -10.29 -3.46 14.83
N PHE A 338 -9.67 -2.28 14.93
CA PHE A 338 -8.41 -2.07 15.61
C PHE A 338 -8.62 -1.32 16.91
N THR A 339 -7.87 -1.71 17.93
CA THR A 339 -7.84 -1.03 19.24
C THR A 339 -6.41 -0.89 19.74
N ASN A 340 -6.09 0.28 20.29
CA ASN A 340 -4.84 0.55 21.00
C ASN A 340 -5.11 1.59 22.10
N GLY A 341 -5.19 1.15 23.37
CA GLY A 341 -5.59 1.98 24.47
C GLY A 341 -7.00 2.55 24.30
N ASP A 342 -7.13 3.85 24.26
CA ASP A 342 -8.37 4.62 24.06
C ASP A 342 -8.63 4.95 22.57
N GLN A 343 -7.78 4.52 21.67
CA GLN A 343 -7.98 4.63 20.22
C GLN A 343 -8.67 3.40 19.67
N GLU A 344 -9.68 3.62 18.86
CA GLU A 344 -10.41 2.56 18.20
C GLU A 344 -10.88 2.98 16.81
N VAL A 345 -10.76 2.08 15.83
CA VAL A 345 -11.34 2.24 14.51
C VAL A 345 -12.11 0.99 14.12
N MET A 346 -13.29 1.16 13.53
CA MET A 346 -14.15 0.07 13.06
C MET A 346 -14.61 0.30 11.63
N ALA A 347 -14.44 -0.72 10.80
CA ALA A 347 -15.06 -0.79 9.49
C ALA A 347 -16.28 -1.71 9.55
N PHE A 348 -17.43 -1.18 9.18
CA PHE A 348 -18.72 -1.89 9.08
C PHE A 348 -18.99 -2.15 7.60
N ILE A 349 -19.16 -3.41 7.20
CA ILE A 349 -19.28 -3.83 5.80
C ILE A 349 -20.48 -4.73 5.62
N ASN A 350 -21.34 -4.43 4.63
CA ASN A 350 -22.41 -5.31 4.18
C ASN A 350 -22.05 -5.89 2.80
N PRO A 351 -21.55 -7.14 2.73
CA PRO A 351 -21.05 -7.73 1.49
C PRO A 351 -22.13 -8.17 0.51
N ALA A 352 -23.40 -8.17 0.89
CA ALA A 352 -24.50 -8.46 -0.01
C ALA A 352 -24.53 -7.40 -1.11
N TYR A 353 -24.46 -7.80 -2.38
CA TYR A 353 -24.46 -6.86 -3.51
C TYR A 353 -25.87 -6.39 -3.93
N SER A 354 -26.91 -6.90 -3.27
CA SER A 354 -28.32 -6.49 -3.44
C SER A 354 -29.10 -6.72 -2.16
N GLY A 355 -30.24 -6.08 -2.02
CA GLY A 355 -31.13 -6.21 -0.87
C GLY A 355 -31.18 -4.95 -0.01
N THR A 356 -31.66 -5.10 1.23
CA THR A 356 -31.85 -3.99 2.17
C THR A 356 -30.62 -3.72 3.02
N ALA A 357 -30.57 -2.55 3.65
CA ALA A 357 -29.58 -2.22 4.66
C ALA A 357 -29.66 -3.21 5.83
N LYS A 358 -28.51 -3.50 6.44
CA LYS A 358 -28.39 -4.33 7.63
C LYS A 358 -27.83 -3.49 8.78
N THR A 359 -28.44 -3.63 9.96
CA THR A 359 -27.85 -3.10 11.19
C THR A 359 -26.70 -4.01 11.61
N VAL A 360 -25.51 -3.44 11.66
CA VAL A 360 -24.28 -4.12 12.04
C VAL A 360 -23.83 -3.59 13.38
N ALA A 361 -23.80 -4.43 14.40
CA ALA A 361 -23.45 -4.05 15.76
C ALA A 361 -22.13 -4.62 16.20
N ALA A 362 -21.34 -3.84 16.93
CA ALA A 362 -20.07 -4.21 17.52
C ALA A 362 -20.02 -3.87 19.02
N ALA A 363 -19.44 -4.75 19.82
CA ALA A 363 -19.12 -4.41 21.18
C ALA A 363 -17.97 -3.40 21.22
N SER A 364 -18.11 -2.35 22.02
CA SER A 364 -17.05 -1.37 22.29
C SER A 364 -17.28 -0.70 23.63
N THR A 365 -16.18 -0.47 24.34
CA THR A 365 -16.16 0.38 25.53
C THR A 365 -15.53 1.75 25.24
N VAL A 366 -14.84 1.88 24.11
CA VAL A 366 -14.07 3.04 23.68
C VAL A 366 -14.87 3.88 22.69
N LEU A 367 -15.19 3.32 21.52
CA LEU A 367 -15.94 4.03 20.47
C LEU A 367 -17.41 4.16 20.88
N LYS A 368 -17.93 5.39 20.84
CA LYS A 368 -19.31 5.78 21.10
C LYS A 368 -19.82 6.66 19.97
N ALA A 369 -21.14 6.78 19.82
CA ALA A 369 -21.71 7.70 18.85
C ALA A 369 -21.26 9.16 19.09
N SER A 370 -21.08 9.54 20.36
CA SER A 370 -20.71 10.90 20.77
C SER A 370 -19.23 11.27 20.53
N ASN A 371 -18.31 10.26 20.45
CA ASN A 371 -16.87 10.47 20.23
C ASN A 371 -16.38 9.88 18.90
N SER A 372 -17.28 9.56 17.97
CA SER A 372 -16.95 8.99 16.69
C SER A 372 -16.84 10.03 15.59
N GLN A 373 -15.86 9.83 14.69
CA GLN A 373 -15.78 10.51 13.41
C GLN A 373 -15.92 9.50 12.28
N LEU A 374 -16.63 9.87 11.23
CA LEU A 374 -16.69 9.11 9.99
C LEU A 374 -15.41 9.36 9.19
N ILE A 375 -14.63 8.32 8.93
CA ILE A 375 -13.40 8.39 8.11
C ILE A 375 -13.75 8.31 6.62
N CYS A 376 -14.54 7.31 6.24
CA CYS A 376 -15.07 7.15 4.89
C CYS A 376 -16.31 6.25 4.90
N ALA A 377 -17.11 6.33 3.85
CA ALA A 377 -18.25 5.44 3.65
C ALA A 377 -18.52 5.27 2.15
N SER A 378 -19.27 4.23 1.79
CA SER A 378 -19.79 4.04 0.44
C SER A 378 -20.79 5.13 0.05
N ALA A 379 -20.88 5.45 -1.24
CA ALA A 379 -21.75 6.52 -1.75
C ALA A 379 -23.25 6.32 -1.38
N ASN A 380 -23.66 5.10 -1.16
CA ASN A 380 -25.04 4.76 -0.75
C ASN A 380 -25.24 4.74 0.77
N PHE A 381 -24.23 5.05 1.59
CA PHE A 381 -24.37 5.14 3.05
C PHE A 381 -24.91 6.51 3.45
N THR A 382 -26.19 6.59 3.71
CA THR A 382 -26.89 7.85 4.03
C THR A 382 -27.12 8.10 5.53
N ALA A 383 -26.89 7.09 6.38
CA ALA A 383 -27.09 7.22 7.83
C ALA A 383 -26.13 8.22 8.49
N GLY A 384 -24.91 8.34 7.97
CA GLY A 384 -23.90 9.34 8.35
C GLY A 384 -23.33 9.23 9.78
N LYS A 385 -23.84 8.36 10.64
CA LYS A 385 -23.51 8.26 12.05
C LYS A 385 -23.62 6.85 12.61
N LEU A 386 -22.94 6.63 13.75
CA LEU A 386 -23.16 5.48 14.62
C LEU A 386 -24.36 5.69 15.54
N ASN A 387 -24.91 4.59 16.05
CA ASN A 387 -25.85 4.59 17.16
C ASN A 387 -25.24 3.80 18.33
N ASP A 388 -25.40 4.31 19.54
CA ASP A 388 -25.03 3.56 20.73
C ASP A 388 -25.96 2.36 20.94
N THR A 389 -25.41 1.28 21.45
CA THR A 389 -26.13 0.08 21.90
C THR A 389 -25.79 -0.20 23.35
N THR A 390 -26.45 -1.18 23.98
CA THR A 390 -26.21 -1.55 25.38
C THR A 390 -24.74 -1.98 25.61
N THR A 391 -24.08 -2.54 24.59
CA THR A 391 -22.73 -3.12 24.71
C THR A 391 -21.68 -2.46 23.81
N GLY A 392 -22.08 -1.45 23.03
CA GLY A 392 -21.15 -0.82 22.08
C GLY A 392 -21.86 0.09 21.11
N VAL A 393 -21.61 -0.10 19.82
CA VAL A 393 -22.12 0.75 18.73
C VAL A 393 -22.71 -0.08 17.59
N SER A 394 -23.54 0.56 16.76
CA SER A 394 -24.07 -0.04 15.54
C SER A 394 -24.14 0.96 14.39
N ALA A 395 -24.08 0.46 13.16
CA ALA A 395 -24.28 1.20 11.92
C ALA A 395 -25.34 0.51 11.05
N SER A 396 -26.20 1.27 10.39
CA SER A 396 -27.10 0.76 9.35
C SER A 396 -26.42 0.83 8.01
N VAL A 397 -25.87 -0.29 7.53
CA VAL A 397 -25.04 -0.36 6.32
C VAL A 397 -25.86 -0.89 5.16
N PRO A 398 -26.01 -0.13 4.06
CA PRO A 398 -26.77 -0.58 2.89
C PRO A 398 -26.13 -1.80 2.23
N ALA A 399 -26.90 -2.53 1.43
CA ALA A 399 -26.34 -3.60 0.60
C ALA A 399 -25.21 -3.02 -0.27
N ASN A 400 -24.14 -3.78 -0.45
CA ASN A 400 -22.92 -3.37 -1.15
C ASN A 400 -22.30 -2.08 -0.60
N GLY A 401 -22.48 -1.82 0.71
CA GLY A 401 -22.01 -0.62 1.39
C GLY A 401 -20.98 -0.90 2.45
N TYR A 402 -20.34 0.16 2.90
CA TYR A 402 -19.39 0.19 4.02
C TYR A 402 -19.43 1.54 4.72
N ALA A 403 -18.94 1.57 5.95
CA ALA A 403 -18.63 2.80 6.67
C ALA A 403 -17.48 2.53 7.67
N VAL A 404 -16.55 3.45 7.79
CA VAL A 404 -15.42 3.37 8.70
C VAL A 404 -15.49 4.52 9.69
N PHE A 405 -15.56 4.19 10.97
CA PHE A 405 -15.59 5.15 12.06
C PHE A 405 -14.40 4.94 12.99
N ALA A 406 -13.83 6.04 13.47
CA ALA A 406 -12.79 6.03 14.48
C ALA A 406 -13.16 6.91 15.66
N THR A 407 -12.55 6.66 16.80
CA THR A 407 -12.58 7.61 17.92
C THR A 407 -11.99 8.94 17.46
N LEU A 408 -12.65 10.03 17.87
CA LEU A 408 -12.07 11.36 17.74
C LEU A 408 -10.75 11.37 18.51
N ASN A 409 -9.68 11.73 17.83
CA ASN A 409 -8.40 11.92 18.48
C ASN A 409 -8.43 13.29 19.18
N THR A 410 -8.99 13.32 20.38
CA THR A 410 -9.08 14.54 21.20
C THR A 410 -7.76 14.84 21.96
N ALA A 411 -6.78 13.95 21.86
CA ALA A 411 -5.47 14.19 22.42
C ALA A 411 -4.81 15.40 21.72
N GLY A 412 -4.92 16.55 22.35
CA GLY A 412 -4.34 17.81 21.89
C GLY A 412 -5.32 18.92 21.49
N VAL A 413 -6.64 18.68 21.52
CA VAL A 413 -7.64 19.74 21.25
C VAL A 413 -8.32 20.21 22.53
N ASP A 414 -8.62 19.32 23.47
CA ASP A 414 -9.31 19.68 24.72
C ASP A 414 -8.44 20.45 25.71
N ASP A 415 -7.11 20.27 25.69
CA ASP A 415 -6.18 21.07 26.52
C ASP A 415 -5.95 22.50 26.01
N ILE A 416 -6.40 22.79 24.74
CA ILE A 416 -6.23 24.10 24.11
C ILE A 416 -7.51 24.94 24.20
N ILE A 417 -8.67 24.33 24.44
CA ILE A 417 -9.98 25.01 24.49
C ILE A 417 -10.42 25.37 25.92
N ALA A 418 -9.69 24.98 26.94
CA ALA A 418 -10.08 25.10 28.37
C ALA A 418 -9.86 26.48 28.99
N ASP A 419 -9.57 27.55 28.22
CA ASP A 419 -9.54 28.90 28.79
C ASP A 419 -10.54 29.81 28.08
N GLY A 420 -11.76 29.87 28.61
CA GLY A 420 -12.87 30.68 28.12
C GLY A 420 -12.63 32.17 28.33
N GLY A 421 -11.87 32.78 27.43
CA GLY A 421 -11.73 34.22 27.30
C GLY A 421 -12.79 34.81 26.38
N ASN A 422 -13.72 35.54 26.94
CA ASN A 422 -14.69 36.36 26.22
C ASN A 422 -13.97 37.50 25.47
N GLY A 423 -13.77 37.42 24.17
CA GLY A 423 -13.02 38.46 23.42
C GLY A 423 -13.31 38.45 21.91
N THR A 424 -13.70 39.58 21.42
CA THR A 424 -13.79 40.11 20.04
C THR A 424 -13.14 39.30 18.90
N ALA A 425 -13.78 39.27 17.75
CA ALA A 425 -13.48 38.56 16.51
C ALA A 425 -12.03 38.07 16.36
N ALA A 426 -11.84 36.79 16.58
CA ALA A 426 -10.54 36.14 16.42
C ALA A 426 -10.02 36.27 14.99
N ALA A 427 -8.72 36.48 14.84
CA ALA A 427 -8.08 36.51 13.54
C ALA A 427 -8.33 35.18 12.80
N ILE A 428 -8.62 35.23 11.51
CA ILE A 428 -8.83 34.06 10.65
C ILE A 428 -7.46 33.58 10.18
N VAL A 429 -7.16 32.31 10.43
CA VAL A 429 -5.90 31.68 10.00
C VAL A 429 -6.17 30.69 8.86
N THR A 430 -5.48 30.84 7.73
CA THR A 430 -5.61 29.97 6.57
C THR A 430 -4.23 29.61 6.00
N GLY A 431 -4.14 28.47 5.29
CA GLY A 431 -2.93 28.06 4.58
C GLY A 431 -2.96 28.53 3.12
N GLY A 432 -1.89 29.19 2.70
CA GLY A 432 -1.60 29.55 1.30
C GLY A 432 -0.59 28.61 0.64
N TYR A 433 -0.02 29.04 -0.49
CA TYR A 433 1.09 28.37 -1.14
C TYR A 433 2.42 28.81 -0.50
N GLY A 434 3.03 27.90 0.27
CA GLY A 434 4.29 28.16 0.97
C GLY A 434 4.19 29.18 2.11
N GLU A 435 2.97 29.53 2.58
CA GLU A 435 2.78 30.50 3.65
C GLU A 435 1.50 30.27 4.47
N ILE A 436 1.53 30.74 5.70
CA ILE A 436 0.38 30.84 6.60
C ILE A 436 -0.13 32.28 6.55
N ILE A 437 -1.41 32.42 6.25
CA ILE A 437 -2.08 33.72 6.11
C ILE A 437 -2.94 33.96 7.35
N ILE A 438 -2.73 35.10 8.02
CA ILE A 438 -3.51 35.52 9.18
C ILE A 438 -4.23 36.83 8.79
N THR A 439 -5.56 36.83 8.88
CA THR A 439 -6.40 37.97 8.55
C THR A 439 -7.13 38.43 9.81
N GLY A 440 -6.98 39.70 10.16
CA GLY A 440 -7.50 40.30 11.39
C GLY A 440 -6.38 40.86 12.27
N GLU A 441 -6.77 41.58 13.34
CA GLU A 441 -5.80 42.09 14.32
C GLU A 441 -5.42 41.01 15.31
N TYR A 442 -4.14 40.90 15.66
CA TYR A 442 -3.62 39.96 16.69
C TYR A 442 -2.38 40.54 17.35
N ASN A 443 -2.10 40.07 18.59
CA ASN A 443 -0.95 40.51 19.38
C ASN A 443 0.18 39.47 19.32
N THR A 444 -0.15 38.18 19.34
CA THR A 444 0.83 37.11 19.37
C THR A 444 0.51 36.02 18.37
N VAL A 445 1.56 35.46 17.74
CA VAL A 445 1.46 34.32 16.88
C VAL A 445 2.62 33.36 17.11
N SER A 446 2.33 32.08 17.15
CA SER A 446 3.34 31.02 17.13
C SER A 446 2.93 29.93 16.16
N VAL A 447 3.88 29.41 15.42
CA VAL A 447 3.66 28.37 14.41
C VAL A 447 4.48 27.15 14.79
N TYR A 448 3.86 25.99 14.85
CA TYR A 448 4.53 24.74 15.16
C TYR A 448 4.30 23.73 14.03
N ASN A 449 5.34 23.01 13.64
CA ASN A 449 5.16 21.85 12.76
C ASN A 449 4.55 20.68 13.56
N MET A 450 4.23 19.59 12.86
CA MET A 450 3.60 18.42 13.49
C MET A 450 4.51 17.66 14.48
N GLN A 451 5.81 17.97 14.51
CA GLN A 451 6.77 17.47 15.52
C GLN A 451 6.87 18.39 16.76
N GLY A 452 6.05 19.43 16.81
CA GLY A 452 6.06 20.41 17.91
C GLY A 452 7.18 21.45 17.84
N ALA A 453 7.96 21.49 16.75
CA ALA A 453 9.03 22.46 16.58
C ALA A 453 8.50 23.82 16.15
N LEU A 454 8.86 24.88 16.89
CA LEU A 454 8.50 26.26 16.59
C LEU A 454 9.14 26.70 15.26
N GLN A 455 8.34 27.28 14.39
CA GLN A 455 8.79 27.88 13.13
C GLN A 455 9.06 29.38 13.33
N SER A 456 10.15 29.87 12.76
CA SER A 456 10.56 31.27 12.90
C SER A 456 9.88 32.22 11.90
N SER A 457 9.03 31.70 11.01
CA SER A 457 8.40 32.45 9.92
C SER A 457 7.00 31.93 9.63
N LEU A 458 6.13 32.78 9.11
CA LEU A 458 4.85 32.41 8.49
C LEU A 458 5.05 31.80 7.08
N ARG A 459 6.21 32.01 6.46
CA ARG A 459 6.60 31.28 5.25
C ARG A 459 7.23 29.96 5.65
N VAL A 460 6.56 28.88 5.27
CA VAL A 460 6.91 27.53 5.66
C VAL A 460 6.75 26.61 4.48
N VAL A 461 7.45 25.48 4.49
CA VAL A 461 7.29 24.47 3.44
C VAL A 461 5.86 23.91 3.44
N PRO A 462 5.35 23.39 2.30
CA PRO A 462 4.06 22.71 2.27
C PRO A 462 3.96 21.66 3.37
N GLY A 463 2.84 21.65 4.07
CA GLY A 463 2.67 20.76 5.22
C GLY A 463 1.57 21.20 6.16
N LEU A 464 1.40 20.43 7.22
CA LEU A 464 0.41 20.70 8.27
C LEU A 464 1.08 21.39 9.45
N TYR A 465 0.45 22.43 9.95
CA TYR A 465 0.95 23.27 11.04
C TYR A 465 -0.11 23.50 12.10
N ILE A 466 0.33 23.73 13.34
CA ILE A 466 -0.48 24.29 14.42
C ILE A 466 -0.08 25.78 14.55
N VAL A 467 -1.03 26.65 14.35
CA VAL A 467 -0.83 28.10 14.48
C VAL A 467 -1.61 28.59 15.68
N THR A 468 -0.92 29.18 16.64
CA THR A 468 -1.58 29.84 17.77
C THR A 468 -1.58 31.34 17.55
N VAL A 469 -2.75 31.97 17.63
CA VAL A 469 -2.94 33.41 17.54
C VAL A 469 -3.67 33.87 18.79
N ASP A 470 -3.01 34.72 19.57
CA ASP A 470 -3.52 35.21 20.86
C ASP A 470 -4.05 34.11 21.80
N GLY A 471 -3.30 32.99 21.83
CA GLY A 471 -3.64 31.82 22.64
C GLY A 471 -4.64 30.84 22.01
N HIS A 472 -5.23 31.15 20.84
CA HIS A 472 -6.13 30.26 20.15
C HIS A 472 -5.41 29.47 19.06
N ALA A 473 -5.45 28.14 19.15
CA ALA A 473 -4.78 27.26 18.20
C ALA A 473 -5.68 26.87 17.02
N THR A 474 -5.11 26.94 15.82
CA THR A 474 -5.76 26.54 14.58
C THR A 474 -4.84 25.59 13.81
N LYS A 475 -5.38 24.50 13.28
CA LYS A 475 -4.68 23.59 12.39
C LYS A 475 -4.74 24.08 10.95
N VAL A 476 -3.60 24.26 10.31
CA VAL A 476 -3.48 24.92 9.00
C VAL A 476 -2.71 24.01 8.04
N LEU A 477 -3.29 23.76 6.88
CA LEU A 477 -2.61 23.09 5.78
C LEU A 477 -2.04 24.15 4.81
N VAL A 478 -0.72 24.20 4.71
CA VAL A 478 0.02 25.00 3.72
C VAL A 478 0.27 24.14 2.48
N LYS A 479 -0.05 24.68 1.30
CA LYS A 479 0.07 23.99 0.00
C LYS A 479 1.39 24.31 -0.68
#